data_75f77b49220d9534773398f7b9eeaa46
#
_entry.id   75f77b49220d9534773398f7b9eeaa46
#
_cell.length_a   1.000
_cell.length_b   1.000
_cell.length_c   1.000
_cell.angle_alpha   90.00
_cell.angle_beta   90.00
_cell.angle_gamma   90.00
#
_symmetry.space_group_name_H-M   'P 1'
#
loop_
_entity.id
_entity.type
_entity.pdbx_description
1 polymer ?
#
loop_
_entity_poly.entity_id
_entity_poly.type
_entity_poly.pdbx_seq_one_letter_code
_entity_poly.pdbx_strand_id
1 'polypeptide(L)'
;FDSCSNRLLQANYEDYADVLGKFVNYIDSTPIISDYIHDCGSCDWNLESEVKEVQGSYGRLIFSLGETDSEEIRNVYAVLRYLVENNSSVYRGVAMGYSSSSKWQDKIKGFNERFVMVLIRHVESYLTKVGIDMGIDEKNIYNVTVQNGQAIIANDNSSVMATTNIGATANDIEQLIDA
;
A
#
# COMPACT_ATOMS: atom_id res chain seq x y z
N PHE A 1 3.01 2.09 -2.40
CA PHE A 1 1.80 1.71 -1.65
C PHE A 1 2.14 0.90 -0.40
N ASP A 2 2.97 -0.14 -0.51
CA ASP A 2 3.33 -1.07 0.58
C ASP A 2 3.86 -0.40 1.85
N SER A 3 4.71 0.61 1.71
CA SER A 3 5.24 1.35 2.87
C SER A 3 4.14 2.08 3.64
N CYS A 4 3.13 2.63 2.94
CA CYS A 4 2.04 3.36 3.56
C CYS A 4 1.03 2.42 4.23
N SER A 5 0.67 1.32 3.56
CA SER A 5 -0.20 0.28 4.11
C SER A 5 0.43 -0.42 5.31
N ASN A 6 1.70 -0.83 5.23
CA ASN A 6 2.42 -1.42 6.36
C ASN A 6 2.47 -0.49 7.58
N ARG A 7 2.66 0.82 7.36
CA ARG A 7 2.63 1.80 8.44
C ARG A 7 1.27 1.85 9.13
N LEU A 8 0.16 1.79 8.37
CA LEU A 8 -1.19 1.75 8.93
C LEU A 8 -1.43 0.46 9.72
N LEU A 9 -1.04 -0.69 9.17
CA LEU A 9 -1.24 -1.99 9.81
C LEU A 9 -0.48 -2.14 11.12
N GLN A 10 0.65 -1.44 11.28
CA GLN A 10 1.51 -1.45 12.48
C GLN A 10 1.25 -0.27 13.42
N ALA A 11 0.31 0.61 13.10
CA ALA A 11 0.04 1.79 13.90
C ALA A 11 -0.50 1.44 15.30
N ASN A 12 -0.06 2.18 16.31
CA ASN A 12 -0.64 2.11 17.64
C ASN A 12 -2.05 2.69 17.65
N TYR A 13 -2.91 2.21 18.55
CA TYR A 13 -4.30 2.68 18.64
C TYR A 13 -4.39 4.19 18.92
N GLU A 14 -3.41 4.78 19.61
CA GLU A 14 -3.36 6.21 19.93
C GLU A 14 -3.10 7.08 18.70
N ASP A 15 -2.20 6.63 17.81
CA ASP A 15 -1.80 7.33 16.59
C ASP A 15 -2.60 6.92 15.36
N TYR A 16 -3.50 5.95 15.53
CA TYR A 16 -4.17 5.29 14.40
C TYR A 16 -4.94 6.26 13.49
N ALA A 17 -5.64 7.22 14.07
CA ALA A 17 -6.41 8.20 13.30
C ALA A 17 -5.51 9.05 12.39
N ASP A 18 -4.36 9.51 12.89
CA ASP A 18 -3.41 10.30 12.09
C ASP A 18 -2.76 9.47 10.98
N VAL A 19 -2.44 8.21 11.27
CA VAL A 19 -1.85 7.30 10.28
C VAL A 19 -2.88 6.91 9.22
N LEU A 20 -4.13 6.68 9.62
CA LEU A 20 -5.24 6.44 8.70
C LEU A 20 -5.47 7.64 7.77
N GLY A 21 -5.44 8.86 8.32
CA GLY A 21 -5.53 10.08 7.52
C GLY A 21 -4.45 10.17 6.44
N LYS A 22 -3.20 9.81 6.80
CA LYS A 22 -2.09 9.77 5.84
C LYS A 22 -2.28 8.69 4.76
N PHE A 23 -2.83 7.54 5.13
CA PHE A 23 -3.14 6.46 4.20
C PHE A 23 -4.23 6.87 3.20
N VAL A 24 -5.35 7.43 3.66
CA VAL A 24 -6.43 7.92 2.79
C VAL A 24 -5.92 9.02 1.86
N ASN A 25 -5.18 10.01 2.39
CA ASN A 25 -4.59 11.07 1.58
C ASN A 25 -3.61 10.54 0.52
N TYR A 26 -2.86 9.49 0.82
CA TYR A 26 -1.98 8.84 -0.15
C TYR A 26 -2.79 8.21 -1.30
N ILE A 27 -3.88 7.51 -0.99
CA ILE A 27 -4.79 6.95 -1.99
C ILE A 27 -5.35 8.07 -2.88
N ASP A 28 -5.89 9.14 -2.27
CA ASP A 28 -6.52 10.25 -3.00
C ASP A 28 -5.54 11.01 -3.90
N SER A 29 -4.28 11.11 -3.48
CA SER A 29 -3.23 11.81 -4.22
C SER A 29 -2.52 10.94 -5.27
N THR A 30 -2.85 9.65 -5.36
CA THR A 30 -2.22 8.71 -6.30
C THR A 30 -3.22 8.32 -7.40
N PRO A 31 -3.18 8.96 -8.60
CA PRO A 31 -4.21 8.80 -9.62
C PRO A 31 -4.51 7.36 -10.00
N ILE A 32 -3.48 6.52 -10.18
CA ILE A 32 -3.65 5.12 -10.55
C ILE A 32 -4.48 4.32 -9.52
N ILE A 33 -4.43 4.68 -8.24
CA ILE A 33 -5.18 4.02 -7.18
C ILE A 33 -6.57 4.65 -7.04
N SER A 34 -6.65 5.99 -7.03
CA SER A 34 -7.92 6.70 -6.89
C SER A 34 -8.85 6.41 -8.08
N ASP A 35 -8.34 6.38 -9.30
CA ASP A 35 -9.13 6.05 -10.49
C ASP A 35 -9.64 4.61 -10.43
N TYR A 36 -8.79 3.65 -10.02
CA TYR A 36 -9.22 2.26 -9.82
C TYR A 36 -10.37 2.14 -8.83
N ILE A 37 -10.31 2.85 -7.69
CA ILE A 37 -11.37 2.83 -6.68
C ILE A 37 -12.65 3.50 -7.24
N HIS A 38 -12.53 4.62 -7.95
CA HIS A 38 -13.66 5.31 -8.58
C HIS A 38 -14.35 4.46 -9.64
N ASP A 39 -13.59 3.67 -10.40
CA ASP A 39 -14.15 2.75 -11.41
C ASP A 39 -14.99 1.63 -10.77
N CYS A 40 -14.79 1.33 -9.49
CA CYS A 40 -15.66 0.43 -8.72
C CYS A 40 -17.03 1.04 -8.37
N GLY A 41 -17.26 2.32 -8.70
CA GLY A 41 -18.50 3.05 -8.43
C GLY A 41 -18.50 3.74 -7.07
N SER A 42 -19.66 4.31 -6.72
CA SER A 42 -19.87 4.98 -5.43
C SER A 42 -20.50 4.03 -4.41
N CYS A 43 -20.19 4.24 -3.14
CA CYS A 43 -20.87 3.55 -2.05
C CYS A 43 -22.32 4.06 -1.92
N ASP A 44 -23.28 3.14 -1.93
CA ASP A 44 -24.71 3.45 -1.85
C ASP A 44 -25.22 3.58 -0.41
N TRP A 45 -24.34 3.40 0.59
CA TRP A 45 -24.73 3.46 2.00
C TRP A 45 -24.92 4.88 2.49
N ASN A 46 -25.85 5.04 3.42
CA ASN A 46 -25.84 6.21 4.30
C ASN A 46 -24.73 6.03 5.34
N LEU A 47 -23.51 6.48 5.01
CA LEU A 47 -22.32 6.29 5.84
C LEU A 47 -22.49 6.80 7.28
N GLU A 48 -23.20 7.93 7.46
CA GLU A 48 -23.47 8.45 8.80
C GLU A 48 -24.31 7.48 9.63
N SER A 49 -25.33 6.89 9.02
CA SER A 49 -26.20 5.91 9.68
C SER A 49 -25.46 4.62 9.99
N GLU A 50 -24.74 4.07 9.00
CA GLU A 50 -23.96 2.84 9.12
C GLU A 50 -22.89 2.95 10.21
N VAL A 51 -22.11 4.02 10.19
CA VAL A 51 -21.06 4.24 11.21
C VAL A 51 -21.67 4.41 12.58
N LYS A 52 -22.78 5.15 12.72
CA LYS A 52 -23.48 5.30 14.00
C LYS A 52 -24.03 3.98 14.51
N GLU A 53 -24.58 3.13 13.63
CA GLU A 53 -25.13 1.83 14.00
C GLU A 53 -24.02 0.89 14.51
N VAL A 54 -22.91 0.78 13.77
CA VAL A 54 -21.77 -0.03 14.20
C VAL A 54 -21.19 0.47 15.52
N GLN A 55 -20.98 1.78 15.68
CA GLN A 55 -20.50 2.37 16.92
C GLN A 55 -21.46 2.15 18.08
N GLY A 56 -22.76 2.37 17.86
CA GLY A 56 -23.82 2.21 18.86
C GLY A 56 -24.08 0.76 19.26
N SER A 57 -23.60 -0.19 18.47
CA SER A 57 -23.72 -1.63 18.78
C SER A 57 -22.82 -2.09 19.91
N TYR A 58 -21.85 -1.28 20.31
CA TYR A 58 -20.84 -1.64 21.34
C TYR A 58 -20.11 -2.95 21.03
N GLY A 59 -19.76 -3.15 19.76
CA GLY A 59 -19.01 -4.31 19.29
C GLY A 59 -19.82 -5.54 18.93
N ARG A 60 -21.16 -5.41 18.85
CA ARG A 60 -22.03 -6.51 18.38
C ARG A 60 -22.11 -6.58 16.87
N LEU A 61 -21.91 -5.47 16.19
CA LEU A 61 -21.93 -5.34 14.73
C LEU A 61 -20.56 -4.96 14.21
N ILE A 62 -20.30 -5.37 12.99
CA ILE A 62 -19.17 -4.95 12.14
C ILE A 62 -19.76 -4.53 10.80
N PHE A 63 -18.99 -3.77 10.00
CA PHE A 63 -19.44 -3.42 8.66
C PHE A 63 -19.60 -4.65 7.77
N SER A 64 -20.66 -4.67 6.96
CA SER A 64 -20.76 -5.54 5.81
C SER A 64 -19.81 -5.02 4.72
N LEU A 65 -19.17 -5.91 3.98
CA LEU A 65 -18.24 -5.48 2.91
C LEU A 65 -18.97 -5.31 1.58
N GLY A 66 -19.96 -6.11 1.31
CA GLY A 66 -20.62 -6.25 0.02
C GLY A 66 -20.55 -7.69 -0.49
N GLU A 67 -21.08 -7.92 -1.68
CA GLU A 67 -21.14 -9.27 -2.31
C GLU A 67 -20.14 -9.40 -3.48
N THR A 68 -19.60 -8.29 -3.96
CA THR A 68 -18.65 -8.23 -5.08
C THR A 68 -17.39 -7.49 -4.73
N ASP A 69 -16.29 -7.78 -5.43
CA ASP A 69 -15.00 -7.10 -5.25
C ASP A 69 -15.13 -5.57 -5.37
N SER A 70 -15.93 -5.10 -6.34
CA SER A 70 -16.17 -3.66 -6.52
C SER A 70 -16.92 -3.04 -5.33
N GLU A 71 -17.86 -3.77 -4.73
CA GLU A 71 -18.56 -3.34 -3.52
C GLU A 71 -17.61 -3.32 -2.32
N GLU A 72 -16.81 -4.34 -2.14
CA GLU A 72 -15.80 -4.39 -1.07
C GLU A 72 -14.87 -3.17 -1.15
N ILE A 73 -14.32 -2.90 -2.35
CA ILE A 73 -13.39 -1.79 -2.57
C ILE A 73 -14.04 -0.45 -2.23
N ARG A 74 -15.18 -0.14 -2.87
CA ARG A 74 -15.83 1.16 -2.71
C ARG A 74 -16.39 1.38 -1.30
N ASN A 75 -16.93 0.32 -0.66
CA ASN A 75 -17.52 0.42 0.66
C ASN A 75 -16.44 0.60 1.75
N VAL A 76 -15.37 -0.20 1.69
CA VAL A 76 -14.25 -0.05 2.64
C VAL A 76 -13.62 1.32 2.50
N TYR A 77 -13.31 1.74 1.27
CA TYR A 77 -12.73 3.07 1.04
C TYR A 77 -13.63 4.20 1.56
N ALA A 78 -14.94 4.15 1.25
CA ALA A 78 -15.90 5.15 1.68
C ALA A 78 -15.98 5.27 3.22
N VAL A 79 -16.00 4.13 3.92
CA VAL A 79 -15.98 4.12 5.39
C VAL A 79 -14.68 4.72 5.93
N LEU A 80 -13.51 4.30 5.42
CA LEU A 80 -12.23 4.83 5.89
C LEU A 80 -12.14 6.35 5.69
N ARG A 81 -12.57 6.83 4.53
CA ARG A 81 -12.62 8.25 4.22
C ARG A 81 -13.57 9.01 5.16
N TYR A 82 -14.78 8.48 5.38
CA TYR A 82 -15.74 9.05 6.31
C TYR A 82 -15.18 9.17 7.73
N LEU A 83 -14.47 8.14 8.22
CA LEU A 83 -13.85 8.15 9.55
C LEU A 83 -12.79 9.25 9.68
N VAL A 84 -12.00 9.47 8.62
CA VAL A 84 -10.99 10.55 8.57
C VAL A 84 -11.64 11.93 8.53
N GLU A 85 -12.59 12.15 7.63
CA GLU A 85 -13.29 13.43 7.45
C GLU A 85 -14.03 13.89 8.72
N ASN A 86 -14.54 12.93 9.50
CA ASN A 86 -15.30 13.21 10.72
C ASN A 86 -14.46 13.07 12.01
N ASN A 87 -13.14 12.91 11.91
CA ASN A 87 -12.24 12.71 13.06
C ASN A 87 -12.75 11.64 14.03
N SER A 88 -13.31 10.55 13.50
CA SER A 88 -13.94 9.51 14.29
C SER A 88 -12.90 8.65 15.03
N SER A 89 -13.13 8.42 16.33
CA SER A 89 -12.28 7.50 17.09
C SER A 89 -12.50 6.06 16.65
N VAL A 90 -11.53 5.47 15.94
CA VAL A 90 -11.65 4.11 15.40
C VAL A 90 -11.68 3.07 16.53
N TYR A 91 -10.73 3.12 17.47
CA TYR A 91 -10.57 2.09 18.51
C TYR A 91 -11.71 2.07 19.56
N ARG A 92 -12.30 3.22 19.88
CA ARG A 92 -13.46 3.34 20.79
C ARG A 92 -14.80 3.22 20.08
N GLY A 93 -14.80 3.20 18.76
CA GLY A 93 -15.98 3.17 17.91
C GLY A 93 -16.05 1.89 17.11
N VAL A 94 -15.80 2.01 15.82
CA VAL A 94 -16.04 0.96 14.82
C VAL A 94 -15.19 -0.31 14.99
N ALA A 95 -14.00 -0.20 15.57
CA ALA A 95 -13.12 -1.35 15.75
C ALA A 95 -13.57 -2.31 16.89
N MET A 96 -14.54 -1.92 17.70
CA MET A 96 -14.93 -2.69 18.89
C MET A 96 -15.42 -4.11 18.56
N GLY A 97 -16.12 -4.31 17.46
CA GLY A 97 -16.66 -5.60 17.03
C GLY A 97 -15.64 -6.53 16.36
N TYR A 98 -14.44 -6.06 16.10
CA TYR A 98 -13.44 -6.83 15.36
C TYR A 98 -12.53 -7.69 16.24
N SER A 99 -12.58 -7.54 17.57
CA SER A 99 -11.86 -8.39 18.51
C SER A 99 -12.63 -8.50 19.84
N SER A 100 -12.63 -9.70 20.44
CA SER A 100 -13.16 -9.95 21.77
C SER A 100 -12.23 -9.49 22.90
N SER A 101 -11.00 -9.10 22.58
CA SER A 101 -10.02 -8.61 23.56
C SER A 101 -10.48 -7.30 24.21
N SER A 102 -10.11 -7.09 25.47
CA SER A 102 -10.31 -5.80 26.15
C SER A 102 -9.28 -4.74 25.76
N LYS A 103 -8.18 -5.14 25.09
CA LYS A 103 -7.09 -4.23 24.68
C LYS A 103 -7.44 -3.49 23.40
N TRP A 104 -7.28 -2.17 23.40
CA TRP A 104 -7.54 -1.32 22.23
C TRP A 104 -6.69 -1.69 21.03
N GLN A 105 -5.43 -2.05 21.26
CA GLN A 105 -4.53 -2.46 20.18
C GLN A 105 -5.03 -3.72 19.45
N ASP A 106 -5.57 -4.68 20.17
CA ASP A 106 -6.11 -5.90 19.57
C ASP A 106 -7.39 -5.62 18.75
N LYS A 107 -8.18 -4.60 19.15
CA LYS A 107 -9.34 -4.16 18.38
C LYS A 107 -8.93 -3.50 17.05
N ILE A 108 -7.91 -2.64 17.10
CA ILE A 108 -7.33 -2.04 15.90
C ILE A 108 -6.74 -3.10 14.98
N LYS A 109 -6.01 -4.07 15.54
CA LYS A 109 -5.46 -5.17 14.77
C LYS A 109 -6.57 -5.99 14.08
N GLY A 110 -7.62 -6.35 14.79
CA GLY A 110 -8.76 -7.07 14.21
C GLY A 110 -9.49 -6.26 13.13
N PHE A 111 -9.65 -4.95 13.32
CA PHE A 111 -10.20 -4.05 12.31
C PHE A 111 -9.31 -4.01 11.05
N ASN A 112 -8.01 -3.87 11.23
CA ASN A 112 -7.05 -3.93 10.13
C ASN A 112 -7.13 -5.25 9.37
N GLU A 113 -7.09 -6.38 10.06
CA GLU A 113 -7.08 -7.72 9.45
C GLU A 113 -8.36 -8.06 8.69
N ARG A 114 -9.51 -7.61 9.16
CA ARG A 114 -10.82 -8.02 8.63
C ARG A 114 -11.53 -6.97 7.80
N PHE A 115 -11.08 -5.71 7.86
CA PHE A 115 -11.69 -4.60 7.13
C PHE A 115 -10.68 -3.89 6.23
N VAL A 116 -9.64 -3.29 6.80
CA VAL A 116 -8.68 -2.48 6.03
C VAL A 116 -7.91 -3.33 5.01
N MET A 117 -7.49 -4.54 5.41
CA MET A 117 -6.76 -5.47 4.53
C MET A 117 -7.51 -5.86 3.26
N VAL A 118 -8.85 -5.77 3.25
CA VAL A 118 -9.64 -6.03 2.05
C VAL A 118 -9.28 -5.02 0.95
N LEU A 119 -9.33 -3.74 1.26
CA LEU A 119 -8.94 -2.69 0.32
C LEU A 119 -7.46 -2.80 -0.09
N ILE A 120 -6.58 -3.04 0.88
CA ILE A 120 -5.14 -3.17 0.61
C ILE A 120 -4.87 -4.27 -0.40
N ARG A 121 -5.43 -5.47 -0.21
CA ARG A 121 -5.24 -6.62 -1.11
C ARG A 121 -5.77 -6.37 -2.52
N HIS A 122 -6.93 -5.72 -2.66
CA HIS A 122 -7.48 -5.38 -3.96
C HIS A 122 -6.57 -4.38 -4.70
N VAL A 123 -6.08 -3.34 -4.01
CA VAL A 123 -5.16 -2.36 -4.60
C VAL A 123 -3.82 -3.00 -4.96
N GLU A 124 -3.23 -3.83 -4.10
CA GLU A 124 -1.99 -4.55 -4.39
C GLU A 124 -2.14 -5.47 -5.61
N SER A 125 -3.23 -6.23 -5.68
CA SER A 125 -3.53 -7.09 -6.82
C SER A 125 -3.67 -6.30 -8.12
N TYR A 126 -4.37 -5.16 -8.07
CA TYR A 126 -4.51 -4.27 -9.21
C TYR A 126 -3.17 -3.69 -9.68
N LEU A 127 -2.36 -3.17 -8.75
CA LEU A 127 -1.05 -2.59 -9.06
C LEU A 127 -0.09 -3.64 -9.63
N THR A 128 -0.11 -4.86 -9.10
CA THR A 128 0.66 -5.98 -9.63
C THR A 128 0.26 -6.29 -11.07
N LYS A 129 -1.04 -6.36 -11.36
CA LYS A 129 -1.55 -6.59 -12.71
C LYS A 129 -1.13 -5.48 -13.68
N VAL A 130 -1.28 -4.21 -13.28
CA VAL A 130 -0.83 -3.07 -14.09
C VAL A 130 0.67 -3.12 -14.33
N GLY A 131 1.47 -3.49 -13.32
CA GLY A 131 2.91 -3.67 -13.46
C GLY A 131 3.26 -4.73 -14.51
N ILE A 132 2.60 -5.88 -14.47
CA ILE A 132 2.78 -6.95 -15.47
C ILE A 132 2.38 -6.47 -16.87
N ASP A 133 1.23 -5.81 -17.00
CA ASP A 133 0.73 -5.30 -18.29
C ASP A 133 1.67 -4.24 -18.90
N MET A 134 2.38 -3.49 -18.05
CA MET A 134 3.43 -2.53 -18.45
C MET A 134 4.79 -3.18 -18.71
N GLY A 135 4.92 -4.50 -18.54
CA GLY A 135 6.17 -5.23 -18.71
C GLY A 135 7.17 -5.02 -17.56
N ILE A 136 6.69 -4.51 -16.42
CA ILE A 136 7.48 -4.44 -15.18
C ILE A 136 7.38 -5.80 -14.52
N ASP A 137 8.28 -6.72 -14.88
CA ASP A 137 8.36 -8.02 -14.22
C ASP A 137 9.01 -7.85 -12.83
N GLU A 138 8.37 -8.32 -11.77
CA GLU A 138 8.91 -8.29 -10.40
C GLU A 138 10.30 -8.94 -10.28
N LYS A 139 10.62 -9.88 -11.19
CA LYS A 139 11.93 -10.53 -11.28
C LYS A 139 13.05 -9.60 -11.72
N ASN A 140 12.74 -8.41 -12.24
CA ASN A 140 13.70 -7.47 -12.81
C ASN A 140 13.98 -6.25 -11.93
N ILE A 141 13.47 -6.19 -10.71
CA ILE A 141 13.89 -5.16 -9.74
C ILE A 141 15.21 -5.57 -9.12
N TYR A 142 16.31 -5.30 -9.83
CA TYR A 142 17.65 -5.45 -9.29
C TYR A 142 18.02 -4.19 -8.52
N ASN A 143 18.11 -4.28 -7.20
CA ASN A 143 18.80 -3.27 -6.39
C ASN A 143 20.31 -3.44 -6.59
N VAL A 144 20.86 -2.85 -7.63
CA VAL A 144 22.30 -2.88 -7.90
C VAL A 144 22.95 -1.66 -7.24
N THR A 145 23.64 -1.88 -6.14
CA THR A 145 24.53 -0.86 -5.53
C THR A 145 25.93 -1.05 -6.06
N VAL A 146 26.37 -0.16 -6.95
CA VAL A 146 27.73 -0.18 -7.49
C VAL A 146 28.53 0.93 -6.80
N GLN A 147 29.53 0.56 -6.01
CA GLN A 147 30.40 1.53 -5.34
C GLN A 147 31.51 2.07 -6.25
N ASN A 148 32.02 1.28 -7.20
CA ASN A 148 32.99 1.69 -8.24
C ASN A 148 32.88 0.71 -9.41
N GLY A 149 32.36 1.16 -10.56
CA GLY A 149 32.26 0.34 -11.77
C GLY A 149 30.99 0.62 -12.61
N GLN A 150 30.79 -0.17 -13.67
CA GLN A 150 29.60 -0.14 -14.51
C GLN A 150 28.64 -1.28 -14.11
N ALA A 151 27.37 -0.96 -13.90
CA ALA A 151 26.33 -1.95 -13.78
C ALA A 151 25.65 -2.12 -15.14
N ILE A 152 25.56 -3.35 -15.62
CA ILE A 152 24.87 -3.71 -16.86
C ILE A 152 23.71 -4.60 -16.49
N ILE A 153 22.50 -4.16 -16.81
CA ILE A 153 21.26 -4.95 -16.61
C ILE A 153 20.75 -5.30 -18.00
N ALA A 154 20.68 -6.60 -18.30
CA ALA A 154 20.14 -7.12 -19.55
C ALA A 154 18.88 -7.94 -19.30
N ASN A 155 17.83 -7.73 -20.10
CA ASN A 155 16.65 -8.54 -20.16
C ASN A 155 16.77 -9.59 -21.26
N ASP A 156 16.04 -10.68 -21.17
CA ASP A 156 16.12 -11.92 -21.97
C ASP A 156 16.18 -11.78 -23.51
N ASN A 157 16.04 -10.58 -24.08
CA ASN A 157 16.11 -10.33 -25.52
C ASN A 157 17.02 -9.18 -25.91
N SER A 158 17.91 -8.70 -25.04
CA SER A 158 18.82 -7.60 -25.37
C SER A 158 20.25 -8.08 -25.48
N SER A 159 20.93 -7.68 -26.57
CA SER A 159 22.38 -7.81 -26.70
C SER A 159 23.04 -6.63 -25.98
N VAL A 160 23.89 -6.91 -25.00
CA VAL A 160 24.64 -5.87 -24.28
C VAL A 160 26.07 -5.84 -24.75
N MET A 161 26.52 -4.69 -25.27
CA MET A 161 27.95 -4.43 -25.46
C MET A 161 28.44 -3.58 -24.30
N ALA A 162 29.28 -4.15 -23.43
CA ALA A 162 29.96 -3.43 -22.37
C ALA A 162 31.35 -3.06 -22.80
N THR A 163 31.65 -1.76 -22.75
CA THR A 163 33.02 -1.27 -22.89
C THR A 163 33.50 -0.87 -21.50
N THR A 164 34.42 -1.65 -20.93
CA THR A 164 35.07 -1.28 -19.67
C THR A 164 36.22 -0.33 -20.00
N ASN A 165 36.09 0.92 -19.61
CA ASN A 165 37.21 1.87 -19.67
C ASN A 165 38.01 1.70 -18.36
N ILE A 166 39.00 0.86 -18.37
CA ILE A 166 39.97 0.78 -17.29
C ILE A 166 40.89 2.00 -17.50
N GLY A 167 40.85 2.96 -16.57
CA GLY A 167 41.52 4.25 -16.68
C GLY A 167 43.09 4.23 -16.79
N ALA A 168 43.66 3.08 -17.12
CA ALA A 168 45.07 2.94 -17.46
C ALA A 168 45.20 2.51 -18.93
N THR A 169 45.90 3.28 -19.72
CA THR A 169 46.23 2.93 -21.10
C THR A 169 47.46 2.03 -21.13
N ALA A 170 47.67 1.28 -22.24
CA ALA A 170 48.88 0.47 -22.41
C ALA A 170 50.17 1.29 -22.22
N ASN A 171 50.16 2.57 -22.56
CA ASN A 171 51.27 3.50 -22.33
C ASN A 171 51.53 3.78 -20.84
N ASP A 172 50.50 3.79 -20.00
CA ASP A 172 50.67 4.03 -18.57
C ASP A 172 51.34 2.83 -17.88
N ILE A 173 51.12 1.63 -18.46
CA ILE A 173 51.73 0.39 -17.95
C ILE A 173 53.21 0.30 -18.41
N GLU A 174 53.55 0.68 -19.65
CA GLU A 174 54.95 0.72 -20.15
C GLU A 174 55.79 1.70 -19.36
N GLN A 175 55.29 2.89 -19.02
CA GLN A 175 56.00 3.87 -18.19
C GLN A 175 56.29 3.40 -16.75
N LEU A 176 55.50 2.45 -16.24
CA LEU A 176 55.71 1.84 -14.90
C LEU A 176 56.74 0.70 -14.90
N ILE A 177 56.99 0.11 -16.07
CA ILE A 177 57.97 -1.00 -16.23
C ILE A 177 59.38 -0.48 -16.48
N ASP A 178 59.49 0.72 -17.07
CA ASP A 178 60.79 1.35 -17.44
C ASP A 178 61.32 2.32 -16.35
N ALA A 179 60.67 2.40 -15.16
CA ALA A 179 61.08 3.21 -14.01
C ALA A 179 61.67 2.32 -12.88
#